data_a24911bd5b886bb56824f280966ea0d1
#
_entry.id   a24911bd5b886bb56824f280966ea0d1
#
_cell.length_a   1.000
_cell.length_b   1.000
_cell.length_c   1.000
_cell.angle_alpha   90.00
_cell.angle_beta   90.00
_cell.angle_gamma   90.00
#
_symmetry.space_group_name_H-M   'P 1'
#
loop_
_entity.id
_entity.type
_entity.pdbx_description
1 polymer ?
#
loop_
_entity_poly.entity_id
_entity_poly.type
_entity_poly.pdbx_seq_one_letter_code
_entity_poly.pdbx_strand_id
1 'polypeptide(L)'
;MDSLRKSQDEWLMECLKCNAMSRYGRDYRFEEISSIKMYQEYVPMVDYETIEPSIKRIAAGEADVLFQGVPAAFEVTGGSTSGGKLIPYSEKSFKDFQSAILPWLYDISQRYGISGKATYWSISPALRRATTTDGGIKIGVSDAEYLGDIASETFNDSPVVPSWVGELYDVDKWQLATLYWLVQCRELELISVWSPTYLLMLMEVLEERSDELLDLFTKGGMIDEHVLYSDGNACERLRNYLMNKESATLWPQIKLISCWQDGSSRPFFERLKHRFPHASFQPKGLISTEGVVTMPNADGLPLLSPASGFYEFIDVNGDNYLAHELATDKIYEIILTTSGGLYRYRTGDMLQCEGYENALPILRFVGRKGIVSDMVGEKLNEGFVRNALQSVGGFSMLIPDKRIDPHYILLSDLANTPDKTIEVETKLMENPQYAYARKIGQLGSLEPLIIKDAMLLYIEYKTNTGSRVGDIKIPSLNSDDEWLRIIRGNIK
;
A
#
# COMPACT_ATOMS: atom_id res chain seq x y z
N MET A 1 -9.46 -17.46 -22.06
CA MET A 1 -9.58 -18.20 -20.78
C MET A 1 -8.66 -19.41 -20.73
N ASP A 2 -8.58 -20.24 -21.77
CA ASP A 2 -7.66 -21.40 -21.78
C ASP A 2 -6.18 -21.03 -21.63
N SER A 3 -5.75 -19.90 -22.19
CA SER A 3 -4.37 -19.41 -22.04
C SER A 3 -4.04 -18.99 -20.59
N LEU A 4 -4.97 -18.33 -19.89
CA LEU A 4 -4.79 -17.96 -18.50
C LEU A 4 -4.69 -19.20 -17.61
N ARG A 5 -5.63 -20.15 -17.79
CA ARG A 5 -5.61 -21.43 -17.07
C ARG A 5 -4.28 -22.15 -17.25
N LYS A 6 -3.83 -22.28 -18.51
CA LYS A 6 -2.56 -22.93 -18.82
C LYS A 6 -1.37 -22.23 -18.16
N SER A 7 -1.32 -20.90 -18.23
CA SER A 7 -0.23 -20.13 -17.61
C SER A 7 -0.19 -20.30 -16.09
N GLN A 8 -1.34 -20.33 -15.42
CA GLN A 8 -1.42 -20.55 -13.98
C GLN A 8 -1.07 -22.00 -13.59
N ASP A 9 -1.50 -22.99 -14.38
CA ASP A 9 -1.10 -24.39 -14.20
C ASP A 9 0.44 -24.55 -14.32
N GLU A 10 1.03 -24.02 -15.39
CA GLU A 10 2.47 -24.11 -15.65
C GLU A 10 3.27 -23.43 -14.53
N TRP A 11 2.87 -22.22 -14.10
CA TRP A 11 3.53 -21.49 -13.03
C TRP A 11 3.50 -22.30 -11.72
N LEU A 12 2.32 -22.84 -11.34
CA LEU A 12 2.17 -23.62 -10.11
C LEU A 12 3.03 -24.89 -10.15
N MET A 13 2.95 -25.67 -11.23
CA MET A 13 3.71 -26.91 -11.34
C MET A 13 5.22 -26.68 -11.31
N GLU A 14 5.71 -25.60 -11.93
CA GLU A 14 7.12 -25.21 -11.85
C GLU A 14 7.51 -24.82 -10.42
N CYS A 15 6.68 -24.00 -9.73
CA CYS A 15 6.92 -23.60 -8.35
C CYS A 15 7.01 -24.80 -7.41
N LEU A 16 6.08 -25.77 -7.51
CA LEU A 16 6.07 -26.97 -6.69
C LEU A 16 7.29 -27.84 -6.97
N LYS A 17 7.63 -28.03 -8.25
CA LYS A 17 8.82 -28.80 -8.66
C LYS A 17 10.11 -28.21 -8.11
N CYS A 18 10.27 -26.89 -8.20
CA CYS A 18 11.45 -26.21 -7.67
C CYS A 18 11.58 -26.34 -6.16
N ASN A 19 10.48 -26.47 -5.43
CA ASN A 19 10.44 -26.51 -3.98
C ASN A 19 10.14 -27.89 -3.37
N ALA A 20 10.11 -28.94 -4.19
CA ALA A 20 9.76 -30.29 -3.75
C ALA A 20 10.69 -30.83 -2.65
N MET A 21 11.97 -30.44 -2.68
CA MET A 21 12.97 -30.87 -1.70
C MET A 21 13.01 -29.99 -0.44
N SER A 22 12.24 -28.89 -0.38
CA SER A 22 12.06 -28.15 0.86
C SER A 22 11.35 -29.01 1.91
N ARG A 23 11.45 -28.62 3.20
CA ARG A 23 10.70 -29.31 4.25
C ARG A 23 9.20 -29.28 4.00
N TYR A 24 8.66 -28.10 3.68
CA TYR A 24 7.25 -27.93 3.35
C TYR A 24 6.85 -28.78 2.12
N GLY A 25 7.71 -28.80 1.08
CA GLY A 25 7.47 -29.61 -0.11
C GLY A 25 7.40 -31.10 0.17
N ARG A 26 8.26 -31.62 1.04
CA ARG A 26 8.19 -33.03 1.49
C ARG A 26 7.00 -33.29 2.39
N ASP A 27 6.70 -32.41 3.33
CA ASP A 27 5.57 -32.57 4.27
C ASP A 27 4.22 -32.62 3.53
N TYR A 28 4.12 -31.86 2.40
CA TYR A 28 2.91 -31.81 1.57
C TYR A 28 3.05 -32.52 0.21
N ARG A 29 4.08 -33.36 0.05
CA ARG A 29 4.26 -34.30 -1.06
C ARG A 29 4.24 -33.63 -2.45
N PHE A 30 4.96 -32.50 -2.60
CA PHE A 30 4.98 -31.73 -3.85
C PHE A 30 5.38 -32.53 -5.09
N GLU A 31 6.27 -33.53 -4.94
CA GLU A 31 6.69 -34.42 -6.04
C GLU A 31 5.51 -35.25 -6.63
N GLU A 32 4.46 -35.48 -5.85
CA GLU A 32 3.31 -36.30 -6.29
C GLU A 32 2.21 -35.42 -6.92
N ILE A 33 2.24 -34.10 -6.71
CA ILE A 33 1.22 -33.18 -7.20
C ILE A 33 1.39 -32.97 -8.70
N SER A 34 0.39 -33.38 -9.48
CA SER A 34 0.37 -33.24 -10.94
C SER A 34 -0.81 -32.42 -11.48
N SER A 35 -1.62 -31.84 -10.60
CA SER A 35 -2.77 -31.00 -10.98
C SER A 35 -3.13 -30.00 -9.88
N ILE A 36 -3.81 -28.91 -10.25
CA ILE A 36 -4.35 -27.93 -9.29
C ILE A 36 -5.25 -28.63 -8.27
N LYS A 37 -6.09 -29.56 -8.70
CA LYS A 37 -6.97 -30.31 -7.79
C LYS A 37 -6.19 -31.06 -6.72
N MET A 38 -5.13 -31.78 -7.08
CA MET A 38 -4.27 -32.45 -6.10
C MET A 38 -3.57 -31.44 -5.18
N TYR A 39 -3.14 -30.30 -5.71
CA TYR A 39 -2.57 -29.22 -4.90
C TYR A 39 -3.57 -28.73 -3.85
N GLN A 40 -4.81 -28.49 -4.24
CA GLN A 40 -5.87 -28.08 -3.33
C GLN A 40 -6.24 -29.14 -2.27
N GLU A 41 -6.10 -30.41 -2.58
CA GLU A 41 -6.36 -31.53 -1.68
C GLU A 41 -5.21 -31.75 -0.67
N TYR A 42 -3.95 -31.59 -1.11
CA TYR A 42 -2.77 -31.91 -0.30
C TYR A 42 -2.28 -30.74 0.52
N VAL A 43 -2.39 -29.51 0.00
CA VAL A 43 -1.85 -28.31 0.63
C VAL A 43 -2.99 -27.51 1.27
N PRO A 44 -2.96 -27.29 2.59
CA PRO A 44 -4.01 -26.53 3.27
C PRO A 44 -3.92 -25.03 2.95
N MET A 45 -5.05 -24.33 3.06
CA MET A 45 -5.04 -22.86 3.15
C MET A 45 -4.50 -22.46 4.52
N VAL A 46 -3.60 -21.49 4.53
CA VAL A 46 -2.92 -21.01 5.75
C VAL A 46 -3.01 -19.51 5.90
N ASP A 47 -2.96 -19.05 7.14
CA ASP A 47 -2.73 -17.66 7.54
C ASP A 47 -1.29 -17.49 8.03
N TYR A 48 -0.94 -16.26 8.42
CA TYR A 48 0.41 -15.95 8.92
C TYR A 48 0.74 -16.72 10.20
N GLU A 49 -0.20 -16.81 11.10
CA GLU A 49 -0.04 -17.47 12.39
C GLU A 49 0.34 -18.95 12.22
N THR A 50 -0.20 -19.59 11.19
CA THR A 50 0.11 -20.99 10.85
C THR A 50 1.54 -21.16 10.32
N ILE A 51 2.03 -20.21 9.48
CA ILE A 51 3.35 -20.32 8.85
C ILE A 51 4.46 -19.60 9.63
N GLU A 52 4.12 -18.76 10.59
CA GLU A 52 5.07 -17.98 11.40
C GLU A 52 6.19 -18.84 12.02
N PRO A 53 5.92 -20.05 12.58
CA PRO A 53 6.98 -20.91 13.10
C PRO A 53 8.03 -21.29 12.04
N SER A 54 7.61 -21.52 10.79
CA SER A 54 8.51 -21.79 9.67
C SER A 54 9.29 -20.54 9.25
N ILE A 55 8.65 -19.39 9.24
CA ILE A 55 9.31 -18.09 8.96
C ILE A 55 10.36 -17.78 10.02
N LYS A 56 10.09 -18.01 11.30
CA LYS A 56 11.07 -17.83 12.40
C LYS A 56 12.31 -18.73 12.23
N ARG A 57 12.13 -19.97 11.76
CA ARG A 57 13.25 -20.86 11.45
C ARG A 57 14.11 -20.35 10.31
N ILE A 58 13.47 -19.87 9.23
CA ILE A 58 14.18 -19.24 8.11
C ILE A 58 14.92 -17.98 8.59
N ALA A 59 14.30 -17.15 9.41
CA ALA A 59 14.91 -15.95 9.98
C ALA A 59 16.12 -16.27 10.89
N ALA A 60 16.13 -17.45 11.53
CA ALA A 60 17.28 -17.98 12.27
C ALA A 60 18.37 -18.56 11.37
N GLY A 61 18.23 -18.54 10.03
CA GLY A 61 19.22 -19.00 9.05
C GLY A 61 19.02 -20.43 8.57
N GLU A 62 17.90 -21.10 8.89
CA GLU A 62 17.64 -22.44 8.41
C GLU A 62 17.24 -22.44 6.93
N ALA A 63 17.95 -23.21 6.11
CA ALA A 63 17.67 -23.39 4.69
C ALA A 63 16.58 -24.44 4.45
N ASP A 64 16.01 -24.43 3.25
CA ASP A 64 15.09 -25.46 2.73
C ASP A 64 13.83 -25.68 3.60
N VAL A 65 13.30 -24.62 4.23
CA VAL A 65 12.12 -24.73 5.09
C VAL A 65 10.82 -24.61 4.27
N LEU A 66 10.47 -23.41 3.80
CA LEU A 66 9.28 -23.18 2.96
C LEU A 66 9.58 -23.30 1.47
N PHE A 67 10.77 -22.94 1.06
CA PHE A 67 11.28 -23.07 -0.31
C PHE A 67 12.73 -23.57 -0.28
N GLN A 68 13.27 -23.95 -1.41
CA GLN A 68 14.63 -24.46 -1.50
C GLN A 68 15.64 -23.32 -1.43
N GLY A 69 16.64 -23.47 -0.55
CA GLY A 69 17.69 -22.48 -0.29
C GLY A 69 17.38 -21.59 0.91
N VAL A 70 18.02 -20.43 0.92
CA VAL A 70 17.85 -19.36 1.90
C VAL A 70 17.22 -18.14 1.22
N PRO A 71 16.47 -17.28 1.92
CA PRO A 71 15.94 -16.08 1.31
C PRO A 71 17.07 -15.08 1.00
N ALA A 72 16.90 -14.32 -0.08
CA ALA A 72 17.77 -13.20 -0.40
C ALA A 72 17.54 -12.03 0.57
N ALA A 73 16.31 -11.85 1.03
CA ALA A 73 15.93 -10.85 2.02
C ALA A 73 14.60 -11.21 2.71
N PHE A 74 14.31 -10.47 3.77
CA PHE A 74 12.97 -10.38 4.34
C PHE A 74 12.38 -8.98 4.13
N GLU A 75 11.08 -8.92 3.97
CA GLU A 75 10.30 -7.68 4.06
C GLU A 75 9.36 -7.71 5.26
N VAL A 76 9.09 -6.52 5.80
CA VAL A 76 8.16 -6.35 6.92
C VAL A 76 6.85 -5.79 6.38
N THR A 77 5.73 -6.47 6.65
CA THR A 77 4.42 -5.93 6.25
C THR A 77 4.07 -4.68 7.07
N GLY A 78 3.46 -3.69 6.42
CA GLY A 78 2.93 -2.48 7.07
C GLY A 78 1.65 -2.70 7.92
N GLY A 79 1.40 -3.91 8.43
CA GLY A 79 0.17 -4.27 9.13
C GLY A 79 -0.04 -3.55 10.45
N SER A 80 -1.32 -3.36 10.81
CA SER A 80 -1.79 -2.64 12.01
C SER A 80 -1.61 -3.38 13.33
N THR A 81 -1.11 -4.61 13.32
CA THR A 81 -0.82 -5.39 14.53
C THR A 81 0.61 -5.19 14.97
N SER A 82 0.82 -4.97 16.25
CA SER A 82 2.11 -4.73 16.90
C SER A 82 3.19 -5.74 16.44
N GLY A 83 4.18 -5.25 15.65
CA GLY A 83 5.38 -6.02 15.37
C GLY A 83 5.69 -6.34 13.92
N GLY A 84 4.85 -6.02 12.94
CA GLY A 84 5.08 -6.31 11.51
C GLY A 84 5.35 -7.78 11.20
N LYS A 85 4.72 -8.33 10.16
CA LYS A 85 4.95 -9.73 9.74
C LYS A 85 6.18 -9.78 8.83
N LEU A 86 7.09 -10.71 9.06
CA LEU A 86 8.22 -10.97 8.18
C LEU A 86 7.79 -11.83 7.00
N ILE A 87 8.05 -11.40 5.79
CA ILE A 87 7.81 -12.16 4.56
C ILE A 87 9.15 -12.47 3.89
N PRO A 88 9.50 -13.74 3.66
CA PRO A 88 10.74 -14.09 3.01
C PRO A 88 10.67 -13.89 1.50
N TYR A 89 11.74 -13.36 0.91
CA TYR A 89 11.91 -13.19 -0.53
C TYR A 89 13.04 -14.08 -1.03
N SER A 90 12.71 -15.01 -1.91
CA SER A 90 13.69 -15.77 -2.67
C SER A 90 14.17 -14.95 -3.89
N GLU A 91 15.29 -15.32 -4.51
CA GLU A 91 15.70 -14.71 -5.79
C GLU A 91 14.61 -14.84 -6.88
N LYS A 92 13.86 -15.93 -6.87
CA LYS A 92 12.74 -16.12 -7.80
C LYS A 92 11.58 -15.16 -7.50
N SER A 93 11.34 -14.81 -6.23
CA SER A 93 10.31 -13.83 -5.85
C SER A 93 10.56 -12.46 -6.49
N PHE A 94 11.83 -12.03 -6.59
CA PHE A 94 12.18 -10.79 -7.31
C PHE A 94 11.89 -10.91 -8.81
N LYS A 95 12.21 -12.05 -9.43
CA LYS A 95 11.90 -12.28 -10.85
C LYS A 95 10.41 -12.30 -11.11
N ASP A 96 9.63 -12.91 -10.24
CA ASP A 96 8.16 -12.92 -10.32
C ASP A 96 7.61 -11.50 -10.18
N PHE A 97 8.13 -10.70 -9.25
CA PHE A 97 7.79 -9.30 -9.11
C PHE A 97 8.12 -8.49 -10.39
N GLN A 98 9.33 -8.65 -10.93
CA GLN A 98 9.77 -8.01 -12.16
C GLN A 98 8.88 -8.40 -13.35
N SER A 99 8.46 -9.65 -13.45
CA SER A 99 7.55 -10.14 -14.49
C SER A 99 6.20 -9.43 -14.48
N ALA A 100 5.76 -8.93 -13.32
CA ALA A 100 4.54 -8.13 -13.20
C ALA A 100 4.78 -6.65 -13.53
N ILE A 101 5.89 -6.07 -13.08
CA ILE A 101 6.15 -4.62 -13.14
C ILE A 101 6.67 -4.19 -14.52
N LEU A 102 7.52 -4.99 -15.18
CA LEU A 102 8.13 -4.60 -16.44
C LEU A 102 7.11 -4.30 -17.57
N PRO A 103 6.03 -5.09 -17.77
CA PRO A 103 5.01 -4.75 -18.74
C PRO A 103 4.34 -3.40 -18.45
N TRP A 104 4.08 -3.10 -17.18
CA TRP A 104 3.52 -1.82 -16.76
C TRP A 104 4.47 -0.64 -17.05
N LEU A 105 5.77 -0.79 -16.72
CA LEU A 105 6.78 0.23 -17.03
C LEU A 105 6.86 0.50 -18.52
N TYR A 106 6.83 -0.55 -19.35
CA TYR A 106 6.79 -0.41 -20.79
C TYR A 106 5.53 0.36 -21.26
N ASP A 107 4.37 -0.01 -20.77
CA ASP A 107 3.09 0.63 -21.12
C ASP A 107 3.08 2.13 -20.80
N ILE A 108 3.49 2.51 -19.59
CA ILE A 108 3.54 3.93 -19.19
C ILE A 108 4.56 4.72 -19.99
N SER A 109 5.70 4.12 -20.31
CA SER A 109 6.72 4.72 -21.18
C SER A 109 6.14 5.04 -22.56
N GLN A 110 5.46 4.08 -23.19
CA GLN A 110 4.88 4.26 -24.51
C GLN A 110 3.70 5.25 -24.51
N ARG A 111 2.78 5.09 -23.59
CA ARG A 111 1.53 5.86 -23.55
C ARG A 111 1.75 7.32 -23.17
N TYR A 112 2.57 7.58 -22.18
CA TYR A 112 2.81 8.93 -21.66
C TYR A 112 4.10 9.55 -22.17
N GLY A 113 4.88 8.82 -22.97
CA GLY A 113 6.17 9.30 -23.51
C GLY A 113 7.16 9.61 -22.39
N ILE A 114 7.16 8.81 -21.31
CA ILE A 114 8.08 8.98 -20.20
C ILE A 114 9.45 8.52 -20.62
N SER A 115 10.44 9.44 -20.56
CA SER A 115 11.81 9.14 -21.00
C SER A 115 12.62 8.36 -19.96
N GLY A 116 12.15 8.31 -18.71
CA GLY A 116 12.87 7.73 -17.58
C GLY A 116 13.96 8.63 -16.97
N LYS A 117 14.27 9.78 -17.58
CA LYS A 117 15.39 10.64 -17.14
C LYS A 117 15.10 11.47 -15.89
N ALA A 118 13.85 11.79 -15.64
CA ALA A 118 13.43 12.62 -14.50
C ALA A 118 12.20 12.00 -13.84
N THR A 119 12.44 10.99 -13.02
CA THR A 119 11.40 10.26 -12.30
C THR A 119 11.62 10.32 -10.80
N TYR A 120 10.53 10.37 -10.06
CA TYR A 120 10.54 10.25 -8.61
C TYR A 120 9.77 9.00 -8.19
N TRP A 121 10.48 8.12 -7.50
CA TRP A 121 9.92 6.96 -6.81
C TRP A 121 9.94 7.24 -5.31
N SER A 122 8.90 6.88 -4.59
CA SER A 122 8.81 7.20 -3.18
C SER A 122 9.99 6.62 -2.40
N ILE A 123 10.81 7.49 -1.84
CA ILE A 123 11.90 7.13 -0.96
C ILE A 123 11.45 7.49 0.46
N SER A 124 11.15 6.48 1.26
CA SER A 124 10.83 6.69 2.68
C SER A 124 12.10 6.84 3.51
N PRO A 125 12.07 7.65 4.59
CA PRO A 125 13.22 7.80 5.47
C PRO A 125 13.61 6.47 6.11
N ALA A 126 14.89 6.31 6.41
CA ALA A 126 15.42 5.16 7.15
C ALA A 126 14.99 5.23 8.61
N LEU A 127 13.76 4.82 8.91
CA LEU A 127 13.24 4.80 10.30
C LEU A 127 13.94 3.77 11.19
N ARG A 128 14.64 2.82 10.59
CA ARG A 128 15.47 1.82 11.27
C ARG A 128 16.75 1.63 10.48
N ARG A 129 17.88 1.45 11.20
CA ARG A 129 19.11 0.96 10.56
C ARG A 129 18.80 -0.34 9.84
N ALA A 130 19.42 -0.56 8.68
CA ALA A 130 19.37 -1.84 8.00
C ALA A 130 19.56 -2.94 9.04
N THR A 131 18.50 -3.72 9.27
CA THR A 131 18.51 -4.76 10.28
C THR A 131 18.67 -6.10 9.58
N THR A 132 19.35 -7.00 10.25
CA THR A 132 19.40 -8.40 9.85
C THR A 132 18.60 -9.23 10.85
N THR A 133 18.12 -10.38 10.40
CA THR A 133 17.57 -11.39 11.28
C THR A 133 18.65 -12.00 12.17
N ASP A 134 18.27 -12.81 13.16
CA ASP A 134 19.23 -13.56 13.99
C ASP A 134 20.14 -14.47 13.15
N GLY A 135 19.66 -14.94 11.99
CA GLY A 135 20.44 -15.71 11.01
C GLY A 135 21.30 -14.86 10.07
N GLY A 136 21.38 -13.54 10.27
CA GLY A 136 22.19 -12.64 9.45
C GLY A 136 21.58 -12.26 8.10
N ILE A 137 20.30 -12.58 7.85
CA ILE A 137 19.62 -12.30 6.59
C ILE A 137 19.09 -10.86 6.62
N LYS A 138 19.30 -10.10 5.53
CA LYS A 138 18.88 -8.71 5.37
C LYS A 138 17.37 -8.55 5.56
N ILE A 139 16.96 -7.53 6.29
CA ILE A 139 15.54 -7.08 6.38
C ILE A 139 15.42 -5.74 5.66
N GLY A 140 14.48 -5.65 4.74
CA GLY A 140 14.25 -4.52 3.86
C GLY A 140 14.97 -4.63 2.52
N VAL A 141 14.26 -4.34 1.45
CA VAL A 141 14.73 -4.38 0.06
C VAL A 141 14.57 -2.97 -0.52
N SER A 142 15.58 -2.49 -1.24
CA SER A 142 15.45 -1.21 -1.95
C SER A 142 14.62 -1.36 -3.22
N ASP A 143 14.01 -0.25 -3.69
CA ASP A 143 13.25 -0.26 -4.94
C ASP A 143 14.12 -0.73 -6.13
N ALA A 144 15.41 -0.41 -6.14
CA ALA A 144 16.36 -0.88 -7.16
C ALA A 144 16.50 -2.41 -7.16
N GLU A 145 16.54 -3.05 -5.99
CA GLU A 145 16.60 -4.51 -5.88
C GLU A 145 15.30 -5.17 -6.37
N TYR A 146 14.15 -4.54 -6.10
CA TYR A 146 12.86 -5.01 -6.65
C TYR A 146 12.79 -4.92 -8.17
N LEU A 147 13.21 -3.79 -8.72
CA LEU A 147 13.11 -3.50 -10.15
C LEU A 147 14.16 -4.27 -10.97
N GLY A 148 15.30 -4.60 -10.36
CA GLY A 148 16.41 -5.27 -11.03
C GLY A 148 17.14 -4.39 -12.06
N ASP A 149 18.18 -4.95 -12.70
CA ASP A 149 19.09 -4.20 -13.57
C ASP A 149 18.38 -3.53 -14.77
N ILE A 150 17.42 -4.23 -15.40
CA ILE A 150 16.73 -3.74 -16.60
C ILE A 150 15.92 -2.47 -16.32
N ALA A 151 15.22 -2.42 -15.20
CA ALA A 151 14.45 -1.24 -14.84
C ALA A 151 15.36 -0.14 -14.28
N SER A 152 16.44 -0.50 -13.61
CA SER A 152 17.44 0.46 -13.15
C SER A 152 18.14 1.16 -14.31
N GLU A 153 18.49 0.46 -15.37
CA GLU A 153 19.05 1.07 -16.58
C GLU A 153 18.07 2.01 -17.30
N THR A 154 16.78 1.71 -17.27
CA THR A 154 15.78 2.51 -17.99
C THR A 154 15.27 3.70 -17.17
N PHE A 155 15.15 3.57 -15.84
CA PHE A 155 14.50 4.55 -14.97
C PHE A 155 15.40 5.13 -13.88
N ASN A 156 16.66 4.69 -13.77
CA ASN A 156 17.53 4.96 -12.63
C ASN A 156 18.85 5.66 -13.01
N ASP A 157 19.04 6.07 -14.26
CA ASP A 157 20.29 6.74 -14.68
C ASP A 157 20.54 8.06 -13.91
N SER A 158 19.49 8.64 -13.31
CA SER A 158 19.61 9.74 -12.35
C SER A 158 18.27 9.89 -11.60
N PRO A 159 18.08 9.22 -10.46
CA PRO A 159 16.91 9.51 -9.63
C PRO A 159 16.91 10.98 -9.25
N VAL A 160 15.76 11.64 -9.40
CA VAL A 160 15.61 13.07 -9.06
C VAL A 160 16.00 13.33 -7.61
N VAL A 161 15.68 12.42 -6.72
CA VAL A 161 16.08 12.46 -5.30
C VAL A 161 17.21 11.45 -5.09
N PRO A 162 18.40 11.88 -4.67
CA PRO A 162 19.53 10.98 -4.43
C PRO A 162 19.26 9.93 -3.36
N SER A 163 19.88 8.74 -3.50
CA SER A 163 19.68 7.61 -2.59
C SER A 163 20.01 7.90 -1.13
N TRP A 164 21.00 8.75 -0.85
CA TRP A 164 21.36 9.13 0.51
C TRP A 164 20.22 9.79 1.29
N VAL A 165 19.25 10.41 0.60
CA VAL A 165 18.07 10.99 1.24
C VAL A 165 17.25 9.92 1.97
N GLY A 166 17.18 8.69 1.41
CA GLY A 166 16.56 7.54 2.06
C GLY A 166 17.30 7.04 3.31
N GLU A 167 18.55 7.44 3.48
CA GLU A 167 19.38 7.05 4.65
C GLU A 167 19.19 8.01 5.85
N LEU A 168 18.52 9.13 5.65
CA LEU A 168 18.24 10.09 6.72
C LEU A 168 17.23 9.49 7.72
N TYR A 169 17.60 9.52 9.01
CA TYR A 169 16.76 9.08 10.13
C TYR A 169 15.83 10.19 10.64
N ASP A 170 16.28 11.44 10.48
CA ASP A 170 15.52 12.62 10.86
C ASP A 170 14.48 12.93 9.78
N VAL A 171 13.20 12.82 10.16
CA VAL A 171 12.06 13.01 9.25
C VAL A 171 12.03 14.41 8.67
N ASP A 172 12.35 15.43 9.48
CA ASP A 172 12.35 16.83 9.06
C ASP A 172 13.43 17.10 8.01
N LYS A 173 14.62 16.54 8.21
CA LYS A 173 15.73 16.62 7.25
C LYS A 173 15.40 15.86 5.97
N TRP A 174 14.83 14.67 6.10
CA TRP A 174 14.41 13.87 4.97
C TRP A 174 13.36 14.59 4.12
N GLN A 175 12.33 15.18 4.72
CA GLN A 175 11.32 15.97 4.02
C GLN A 175 11.95 17.14 3.27
N LEU A 176 12.79 17.91 3.96
CA LEU A 176 13.46 19.08 3.39
C LEU A 176 14.36 18.68 2.22
N ALA A 177 15.17 17.64 2.35
CA ALA A 177 16.02 17.12 1.29
C ALA A 177 15.20 16.63 0.08
N THR A 178 14.15 15.84 0.33
CA THR A 178 13.25 15.35 -0.72
C THR A 178 12.63 16.51 -1.50
N LEU A 179 12.10 17.50 -0.80
CA LEU A 179 11.46 18.67 -1.42
C LEU A 179 12.47 19.57 -2.15
N TYR A 180 13.67 19.74 -1.61
CA TYR A 180 14.74 20.47 -2.28
C TYR A 180 15.02 19.87 -3.67
N TRP A 181 15.26 18.57 -3.76
CA TRP A 181 15.56 17.91 -5.02
C TRP A 181 14.37 17.88 -5.98
N LEU A 182 13.15 17.67 -5.47
CA LEU A 182 11.93 17.69 -6.28
C LEU A 182 11.68 19.08 -6.89
N VAL A 183 11.81 20.15 -6.10
CA VAL A 183 11.61 21.54 -6.60
C VAL A 183 12.72 21.95 -7.57
N GLN A 184 13.95 21.48 -7.35
CA GLN A 184 15.06 21.74 -8.26
C GLN A 184 14.81 21.11 -9.65
N CYS A 185 14.19 19.95 -9.72
CA CYS A 185 13.94 19.24 -10.97
C CYS A 185 12.70 19.80 -11.69
N ARG A 186 12.91 20.70 -12.66
CA ARG A 186 11.84 21.23 -13.52
C ARG A 186 11.30 20.19 -14.50
N GLU A 187 12.16 19.28 -14.95
CA GLU A 187 11.92 18.29 -15.98
C GLU A 187 11.23 17.03 -15.45
N LEU A 188 10.76 17.02 -14.20
CA LEU A 188 10.09 15.88 -13.58
C LEU A 188 8.91 15.40 -14.43
N GLU A 189 8.96 14.15 -14.91
CA GLU A 189 7.97 13.56 -15.81
C GLU A 189 7.01 12.59 -15.11
N LEU A 190 7.52 11.87 -14.11
CA LEU A 190 6.79 10.82 -13.37
C LEU A 190 6.97 10.97 -11.87
N ILE A 191 5.86 10.93 -11.15
CA ILE A 191 5.85 10.68 -9.71
C ILE A 191 5.18 9.33 -9.46
N SER A 192 5.91 8.39 -8.86
CA SER A 192 5.42 7.07 -8.47
C SER A 192 5.50 6.92 -6.96
N VAL A 193 4.38 7.02 -6.29
CA VAL A 193 4.25 6.87 -4.83
C VAL A 193 3.22 5.79 -4.51
N TRP A 194 3.33 5.17 -3.33
CA TRP A 194 2.33 4.18 -2.91
C TRP A 194 1.03 4.88 -2.51
N SER A 195 1.08 5.69 -1.47
CA SER A 195 -0.10 6.36 -0.95
C SER A 195 -0.24 7.78 -1.50
N PRO A 196 -1.44 8.23 -1.91
CA PRO A 196 -1.68 9.63 -2.25
C PRO A 196 -1.44 10.57 -1.05
N THR A 197 -1.64 10.08 0.19
CA THR A 197 -1.38 10.85 1.41
C THR A 197 0.09 11.24 1.55
N TYR A 198 1.01 10.40 1.07
CA TYR A 198 2.43 10.69 1.07
C TYR A 198 2.76 11.95 0.24
N LEU A 199 2.23 12.03 -0.98
CA LEU A 199 2.47 13.21 -1.84
C LEU A 199 1.72 14.44 -1.33
N LEU A 200 0.50 14.27 -0.81
CA LEU A 200 -0.23 15.36 -0.16
C LEU A 200 0.54 15.93 1.03
N MET A 201 1.07 15.07 1.89
CA MET A 201 1.92 15.48 3.02
C MET A 201 3.15 16.28 2.54
N LEU A 202 3.85 15.80 1.51
CA LEU A 202 4.99 16.55 0.96
C LEU A 202 4.58 17.93 0.43
N MET A 203 3.40 18.06 -0.17
CA MET A 203 2.88 19.37 -0.62
C MET A 203 2.53 20.29 0.55
N GLU A 204 1.99 19.75 1.63
CA GLU A 204 1.71 20.52 2.85
C GLU A 204 3.02 21.00 3.50
N VAL A 205 4.00 20.12 3.67
CA VAL A 205 5.33 20.47 4.19
C VAL A 205 6.06 21.48 3.29
N LEU A 206 5.93 21.36 1.95
CA LEU A 206 6.47 22.35 1.01
C LEU A 206 5.96 23.76 1.31
N GLU A 207 4.67 23.88 1.61
CA GLU A 207 4.05 25.16 1.92
C GLU A 207 4.43 25.68 3.32
N GLU A 208 4.46 24.80 4.31
CA GLU A 208 4.80 25.13 5.70
C GLU A 208 6.27 25.54 5.87
N ARG A 209 7.18 24.82 5.20
CA ARG A 209 8.62 25.05 5.29
C ARG A 209 9.20 25.81 4.09
N SER A 210 8.36 26.58 3.41
CA SER A 210 8.75 27.31 2.20
C SER A 210 9.90 28.29 2.44
N ASP A 211 9.96 28.95 3.59
CA ASP A 211 11.04 29.90 3.93
C ASP A 211 12.40 29.21 4.03
N GLU A 212 12.45 27.98 4.61
CA GLU A 212 13.69 27.20 4.70
C GLU A 212 14.16 26.76 3.30
N LEU A 213 13.24 26.32 2.45
CA LEU A 213 13.55 25.95 1.05
C LEU A 213 14.02 27.15 0.22
N LEU A 214 13.38 28.32 0.38
CA LEU A 214 13.80 29.55 -0.27
C LEU A 214 15.19 29.99 0.17
N ASP A 215 15.52 29.81 1.45
CA ASP A 215 16.85 30.08 1.99
C ASP A 215 17.89 29.14 1.39
N LEU A 216 17.61 27.83 1.31
CA LEU A 216 18.49 26.85 0.66
C LEU A 216 18.70 27.19 -0.81
N PHE A 217 17.66 27.53 -1.58
CA PHE A 217 17.81 27.91 -3.00
C PHE A 217 18.53 29.25 -3.19
N THR A 218 18.48 30.14 -2.21
CA THR A 218 19.16 31.44 -2.30
C THR A 218 20.62 31.37 -1.89
N LYS A 219 20.93 30.66 -0.79
CA LYS A 219 22.25 30.67 -0.16
C LYS A 219 23.01 29.35 -0.31
N GLY A 220 22.33 28.27 -0.65
CA GLY A 220 22.83 26.93 -0.43
C GLY A 220 22.77 26.52 1.03
N GLY A 221 23.25 25.33 1.35
CA GLY A 221 23.29 24.85 2.72
C GLY A 221 23.85 23.43 2.82
N MET A 222 23.64 22.82 3.97
CA MET A 222 24.04 21.43 4.22
C MET A 222 22.91 20.69 4.95
N ILE A 223 22.73 19.42 4.59
CA ILE A 223 21.94 18.46 5.38
C ILE A 223 22.91 17.33 5.73
N ASP A 224 23.22 17.20 7.02
CA ASP A 224 24.33 16.38 7.53
C ASP A 224 25.64 16.69 6.76
N GLU A 225 26.30 15.70 6.12
CA GLU A 225 27.52 15.90 5.32
C GLU A 225 27.23 16.29 3.85
N HIS A 226 25.98 16.36 3.43
CA HIS A 226 25.59 16.60 2.04
C HIS A 226 25.41 18.08 1.74
N VAL A 227 26.14 18.59 0.75
CA VAL A 227 26.07 19.98 0.32
C VAL A 227 24.90 20.19 -0.63
N LEU A 228 24.07 21.18 -0.36
CA LEU A 228 23.00 21.67 -1.21
C LEU A 228 23.41 23.02 -1.82
N TYR A 229 23.32 23.12 -3.13
CA TYR A 229 23.75 24.33 -3.86
C TYR A 229 22.60 25.32 -4.05
N SER A 230 22.93 26.61 -4.12
CA SER A 230 21.94 27.62 -4.48
C SER A 230 21.44 27.42 -5.93
N ASP A 231 20.13 27.65 -6.12
CA ASP A 231 19.47 27.59 -7.45
C ASP A 231 18.43 28.70 -7.56
N GLY A 232 18.81 29.79 -8.24
CA GLY A 232 17.95 30.96 -8.43
C GLY A 232 16.68 30.65 -9.23
N ASN A 233 16.73 29.71 -10.18
CA ASN A 233 15.57 29.31 -10.98
C ASN A 233 14.58 28.52 -10.12
N ALA A 234 15.04 27.59 -9.28
CA ALA A 234 14.20 26.86 -8.34
C ALA A 234 13.57 27.81 -7.31
N CYS A 235 14.35 28.79 -6.81
CA CYS A 235 13.87 29.83 -5.91
C CYS A 235 12.71 30.64 -6.53
N GLU A 236 12.85 31.07 -7.78
CA GLU A 236 11.81 31.82 -8.49
C GLU A 236 10.55 30.97 -8.73
N ARG A 237 10.72 29.71 -9.18
CA ARG A 237 9.59 28.77 -9.36
C ARG A 237 8.83 28.56 -8.05
N LEU A 238 9.54 28.35 -6.95
CA LEU A 238 8.90 28.17 -5.64
C LEU A 238 8.11 29.40 -5.21
N ARG A 239 8.69 30.61 -5.36
CA ARG A 239 7.97 31.87 -5.07
C ARG A 239 6.71 32.02 -5.91
N ASN A 240 6.78 31.72 -7.21
CA ASN A 240 5.64 31.80 -8.10
C ASN A 240 4.55 30.77 -7.72
N TYR A 241 4.94 29.53 -7.35
CA TYR A 241 4.02 28.53 -6.82
C TYR A 241 3.34 28.99 -5.53
N LEU A 242 4.07 29.57 -4.61
CA LEU A 242 3.49 30.05 -3.33
C LEU A 242 2.45 31.15 -3.54
N MET A 243 2.57 31.93 -4.63
CA MET A 243 1.60 32.98 -4.99
C MET A 243 0.34 32.40 -5.68
N ASN A 244 0.50 31.47 -6.61
CA ASN A 244 -0.62 30.97 -7.44
C ASN A 244 -1.15 29.60 -7.04
N LYS A 245 -0.39 28.83 -6.25
CA LYS A 245 -0.69 27.46 -5.82
C LYS A 245 -0.88 26.45 -6.97
N GLU A 246 -0.36 26.77 -8.15
CA GLU A 246 -0.43 25.92 -9.34
C GLU A 246 0.78 24.99 -9.40
N SER A 247 0.61 23.69 -9.23
CA SER A 247 1.70 22.70 -9.26
C SER A 247 2.43 22.66 -10.61
N ALA A 248 1.77 23.07 -11.71
CA ALA A 248 2.40 23.24 -13.03
C ALA A 248 3.53 24.30 -13.02
N THR A 249 3.51 25.24 -12.08
CA THR A 249 4.58 26.23 -11.91
C THR A 249 5.87 25.57 -11.44
N LEU A 250 5.78 24.58 -10.57
CA LEU A 250 6.94 23.81 -10.09
C LEU A 250 7.38 22.78 -11.12
N TRP A 251 6.43 22.01 -11.61
CA TRP A 251 6.68 20.82 -12.44
C TRP A 251 5.84 20.84 -13.73
N PRO A 252 6.16 21.69 -14.69
CA PRO A 252 5.37 21.83 -15.93
C PRO A 252 5.44 20.59 -16.85
N GLN A 253 6.40 19.70 -16.61
CA GLN A 253 6.63 18.51 -17.44
C GLN A 253 6.05 17.22 -16.84
N ILE A 254 5.38 17.29 -15.68
CA ILE A 254 4.74 16.09 -15.13
C ILE A 254 3.69 15.54 -16.10
N LYS A 255 3.92 14.31 -16.54
CA LYS A 255 3.04 13.57 -17.43
C LYS A 255 2.12 12.61 -16.64
N LEU A 256 2.67 11.97 -15.62
CA LEU A 256 2.00 10.90 -14.90
C LEU A 256 2.29 10.93 -13.39
N ILE A 257 1.25 10.76 -12.59
CA ILE A 257 1.32 10.42 -11.16
C ILE A 257 0.69 9.05 -10.96
N SER A 258 1.47 8.10 -10.44
CA SER A 258 0.99 6.76 -10.11
C SER A 258 0.92 6.58 -8.61
N CYS A 259 -0.26 6.25 -8.07
CA CYS A 259 -0.48 5.97 -6.65
C CYS A 259 -1.72 5.09 -6.44
N TRP A 260 -1.93 4.59 -5.22
CA TRP A 260 -3.17 3.91 -4.87
C TRP A 260 -4.37 4.85 -5.01
N GLN A 261 -5.45 4.33 -5.60
CA GLN A 261 -6.69 5.09 -5.77
C GLN A 261 -7.92 4.35 -5.25
N ASP A 262 -7.78 3.09 -4.87
CA ASP A 262 -8.89 2.25 -4.41
C ASP A 262 -8.97 2.19 -2.88
N GLY A 263 -10.08 1.68 -2.39
CA GLY A 263 -10.29 1.47 -0.98
C GLY A 263 -10.28 2.78 -0.18
N SER A 264 -9.57 2.80 0.94
CA SER A 264 -9.42 3.96 1.82
C SER A 264 -8.59 5.10 1.21
N SER A 265 -7.85 4.85 0.13
CA SER A 265 -7.04 5.88 -0.54
C SER A 265 -7.85 6.82 -1.43
N ARG A 266 -9.07 6.44 -1.83
CA ARG A 266 -9.88 7.18 -2.82
C ARG A 266 -10.13 8.66 -2.48
N PRO A 267 -10.53 9.05 -1.27
CA PRO A 267 -10.73 10.46 -0.93
C PRO A 267 -9.46 11.30 -1.08
N PHE A 268 -8.32 10.74 -0.71
CA PHE A 268 -7.02 11.40 -0.82
C PHE A 268 -6.54 11.50 -2.27
N PHE A 269 -6.83 10.46 -3.07
CA PHE A 269 -6.56 10.46 -4.49
C PHE A 269 -7.32 11.59 -5.21
N GLU A 270 -8.60 11.81 -4.91
CA GLU A 270 -9.37 12.91 -5.47
C GLU A 270 -8.80 14.29 -5.05
N ARG A 271 -8.37 14.46 -3.80
CA ARG A 271 -7.65 15.66 -3.34
C ARG A 271 -6.36 15.89 -4.14
N LEU A 272 -5.59 14.82 -4.37
CA LEU A 272 -4.34 14.89 -5.12
C LEU A 272 -4.58 15.31 -6.57
N LYS A 273 -5.63 14.80 -7.23
CA LYS A 273 -6.01 15.23 -8.60
C LYS A 273 -6.29 16.72 -8.68
N HIS A 274 -6.93 17.30 -7.67
CA HIS A 274 -7.15 18.76 -7.63
C HIS A 274 -5.85 19.55 -7.47
N ARG A 275 -4.83 18.98 -6.81
CA ARG A 275 -3.50 19.62 -6.68
C ARG A 275 -2.68 19.55 -7.97
N PHE A 276 -2.91 18.55 -8.83
CA PHE A 276 -2.16 18.31 -10.07
C PHE A 276 -3.09 18.18 -11.29
N PRO A 277 -3.88 19.22 -11.62
CA PRO A 277 -4.90 19.13 -12.68
C PRO A 277 -4.31 18.93 -14.09
N HIS A 278 -3.03 19.21 -14.29
CA HIS A 278 -2.31 19.07 -15.56
C HIS A 278 -1.66 17.68 -15.75
N ALA A 279 -1.59 16.86 -14.70
CA ALA A 279 -1.01 15.53 -14.77
C ALA A 279 -2.06 14.47 -15.09
N SER A 280 -1.66 13.40 -15.79
CA SER A 280 -2.44 12.17 -15.86
C SER A 280 -2.25 11.36 -14.58
N PHE A 281 -3.24 10.53 -14.24
CA PHE A 281 -3.18 9.65 -13.08
C PHE A 281 -3.38 8.20 -13.48
N GLN A 282 -2.60 7.31 -12.88
CA GLN A 282 -2.77 5.88 -13.06
C GLN A 282 -2.76 5.19 -11.69
N PRO A 283 -3.70 4.25 -11.45
CA PRO A 283 -3.69 3.47 -10.23
C PRO A 283 -2.44 2.59 -10.15
N LYS A 284 -2.08 2.20 -8.95
CA LYS A 284 -1.27 1.01 -8.74
C LYS A 284 -2.21 -0.17 -8.56
N GLY A 285 -1.93 -1.32 -9.10
CA GLY A 285 -2.70 -2.54 -8.82
C GLY A 285 -2.61 -2.97 -7.35
N LEU A 286 -3.10 -4.14 -7.03
CA LEU A 286 -2.90 -4.76 -5.72
C LEU A 286 -1.50 -5.35 -5.68
N ILE A 287 -0.60 -4.58 -5.10
CA ILE A 287 0.78 -4.95 -4.81
C ILE A 287 0.94 -4.91 -3.29
N SER A 288 1.27 -6.03 -2.71
CA SER A 288 1.52 -6.17 -1.27
C SER A 288 2.90 -6.77 -1.03
N THR A 289 3.35 -6.76 0.23
CA THR A 289 4.59 -7.42 0.63
C THR A 289 4.52 -8.94 0.35
N GLU A 290 3.34 -9.51 0.39
CA GLU A 290 3.12 -10.94 0.14
C GLU A 290 3.22 -11.30 -1.35
N GLY A 291 2.96 -10.36 -2.27
CA GLY A 291 3.08 -10.58 -3.71
C GLY A 291 2.31 -9.56 -4.56
N VAL A 292 2.44 -9.69 -5.87
CA VAL A 292 1.73 -8.86 -6.86
C VAL A 292 0.53 -9.62 -7.36
N VAL A 293 -0.67 -9.10 -7.15
CA VAL A 293 -1.93 -9.72 -7.62
C VAL A 293 -2.38 -9.08 -8.93
N THR A 294 -2.44 -7.74 -8.96
CA THR A 294 -2.86 -7.02 -10.17
C THR A 294 -1.90 -5.91 -10.51
N MET A 295 -1.78 -5.64 -11.81
CA MET A 295 -1.11 -4.47 -12.36
C MET A 295 -2.06 -3.69 -13.26
N PRO A 296 -1.99 -2.35 -13.28
CA PRO A 296 -2.83 -1.59 -14.20
C PRO A 296 -2.34 -1.76 -15.64
N ASN A 297 -3.30 -1.90 -16.57
CA ASN A 297 -3.01 -1.74 -18.00
C ASN A 297 -2.91 -0.25 -18.37
N ALA A 298 -2.72 0.03 -19.65
CA ALA A 298 -2.64 1.40 -20.18
C ALA A 298 -3.86 2.27 -19.84
N ASP A 299 -5.05 1.68 -19.70
CA ASP A 299 -6.29 2.39 -19.34
C ASP A 299 -6.53 2.48 -17.82
N GLY A 300 -5.60 1.96 -17.02
CA GLY A 300 -5.68 1.96 -15.56
C GLY A 300 -6.57 0.85 -15.00
N LEU A 301 -6.96 -0.15 -15.79
CA LEU A 301 -7.72 -1.29 -15.29
C LEU A 301 -6.79 -2.27 -14.55
N PRO A 302 -7.11 -2.67 -13.32
CA PRO A 302 -6.27 -3.56 -12.52
C PRO A 302 -6.42 -5.01 -13.00
N LEU A 303 -5.57 -5.42 -13.95
CA LEU A 303 -5.59 -6.77 -14.50
C LEU A 303 -4.79 -7.74 -13.63
N LEU A 304 -5.27 -8.97 -13.49
CA LEU A 304 -4.51 -10.03 -12.83
C LEU A 304 -3.13 -10.18 -13.49
N SER A 305 -2.08 -10.34 -12.67
CA SER A 305 -0.71 -10.59 -13.11
C SER A 305 -0.39 -12.09 -13.06
N PRO A 306 -0.62 -12.85 -14.14
CA PRO A 306 -0.56 -14.31 -14.09
C PRO A 306 0.85 -14.89 -14.01
N ALA A 307 1.88 -14.08 -14.25
CA ALA A 307 3.28 -14.49 -14.24
C ALA A 307 3.96 -14.32 -12.88
N SER A 308 3.29 -13.68 -11.90
CA SER A 308 3.91 -13.36 -10.60
C SER A 308 3.48 -14.27 -9.46
N GLY A 309 2.53 -15.18 -9.69
CA GLY A 309 2.04 -16.10 -8.67
C GLY A 309 0.93 -17.00 -9.20
N PHE A 310 0.48 -17.91 -8.34
CA PHE A 310 -0.75 -18.67 -8.58
C PHE A 310 -1.84 -18.17 -7.63
N TYR A 311 -3.06 -18.03 -8.14
CA TYR A 311 -4.16 -17.36 -7.46
C TYR A 311 -5.41 -18.21 -7.39
N GLU A 312 -5.98 -18.29 -6.17
CA GLU A 312 -7.28 -18.86 -5.90
C GLU A 312 -8.17 -17.78 -5.28
N PHE A 313 -9.48 -17.96 -5.40
CA PHE A 313 -10.46 -16.96 -5.01
C PHE A 313 -11.59 -17.61 -4.24
N ILE A 314 -11.85 -17.15 -3.01
CA ILE A 314 -12.90 -17.69 -2.14
C ILE A 314 -14.08 -16.72 -2.14
N ASP A 315 -15.26 -17.21 -2.49
CA ASP A 315 -16.49 -16.42 -2.41
C ASP A 315 -17.05 -16.32 -0.99
N VAL A 316 -18.17 -15.62 -0.84
CA VAL A 316 -18.85 -15.43 0.46
C VAL A 316 -19.40 -16.74 1.05
N ASN A 317 -19.60 -17.78 0.24
CA ASN A 317 -20.09 -19.09 0.67
C ASN A 317 -18.94 -20.01 1.09
N GLY A 318 -17.69 -19.65 0.79
CA GLY A 318 -16.51 -20.45 1.03
C GLY A 318 -16.12 -21.34 -0.16
N ASP A 319 -16.79 -21.19 -1.31
CA ASP A 319 -16.45 -21.92 -2.52
C ASP A 319 -15.17 -21.34 -3.15
N ASN A 320 -14.31 -22.23 -3.68
CA ASN A 320 -13.01 -21.89 -4.24
C ASN A 320 -13.06 -21.86 -5.77
N TYR A 321 -12.58 -20.78 -6.36
CA TYR A 321 -12.55 -20.52 -7.79
C TYR A 321 -11.13 -20.24 -8.27
N LEU A 322 -10.86 -20.56 -9.54
CA LEU A 322 -9.65 -20.15 -10.24
C LEU A 322 -9.90 -18.85 -11.01
N ALA A 323 -8.84 -18.17 -11.39
CA ALA A 323 -8.91 -16.84 -12.02
C ALA A 323 -9.78 -16.78 -13.30
N HIS A 324 -9.90 -17.88 -14.03
CA HIS A 324 -10.72 -17.97 -15.25
C HIS A 324 -12.20 -18.32 -15.00
N GLU A 325 -12.58 -18.56 -13.74
CA GLU A 325 -13.92 -18.98 -13.32
C GLU A 325 -14.69 -17.87 -12.61
N LEU A 326 -14.08 -16.71 -12.43
CA LEU A 326 -14.69 -15.62 -11.66
C LEU A 326 -15.91 -15.04 -12.37
N ALA A 327 -16.98 -14.80 -11.63
CA ALA A 327 -18.17 -14.15 -12.15
C ALA A 327 -18.06 -12.63 -11.98
N THR A 328 -18.49 -11.88 -13.00
CA THR A 328 -18.55 -10.42 -12.97
C THR A 328 -19.42 -9.92 -11.82
N ASP A 329 -19.06 -8.79 -11.23
CA ASP A 329 -19.71 -8.11 -10.09
C ASP A 329 -19.72 -8.92 -8.78
N LYS A 330 -18.92 -9.98 -8.69
CA LYS A 330 -18.76 -10.74 -7.44
C LYS A 330 -17.49 -10.35 -6.71
N ILE A 331 -17.55 -10.51 -5.39
CA ILE A 331 -16.43 -10.21 -4.47
C ILE A 331 -15.84 -11.52 -3.96
N TYR A 332 -14.52 -11.61 -3.95
CA TYR A 332 -13.76 -12.78 -3.55
C TYR A 332 -12.62 -12.40 -2.60
N GLU A 333 -12.30 -13.27 -1.65
CA GLU A 333 -11.05 -13.24 -0.92
C GLU A 333 -9.95 -13.87 -1.78
N ILE A 334 -8.82 -13.16 -1.94
CA ILE A 334 -7.67 -13.67 -2.68
C ILE A 334 -6.81 -14.60 -1.81
N ILE A 335 -6.41 -15.73 -2.38
CA ILE A 335 -5.47 -16.69 -1.82
C ILE A 335 -4.24 -16.74 -2.72
N LEU A 336 -3.06 -16.55 -2.13
CA LEU A 336 -1.80 -16.48 -2.87
C LEU A 336 -0.97 -17.74 -2.73
N THR A 337 -0.33 -18.12 -3.84
CA THR A 337 0.83 -19.00 -3.83
C THR A 337 1.98 -18.29 -4.53
N THR A 338 3.12 -18.16 -3.84
CA THR A 338 4.29 -17.41 -4.32
C THR A 338 5.56 -18.28 -4.26
N SER A 339 6.56 -17.94 -5.06
CA SER A 339 7.87 -18.60 -5.04
C SER A 339 8.68 -18.32 -3.77
N GLY A 340 8.26 -17.36 -2.95
CA GLY A 340 8.82 -17.05 -1.63
C GLY A 340 8.33 -17.96 -0.51
N GLY A 341 7.54 -19.02 -0.83
CA GLY A 341 7.13 -20.02 0.16
C GLY A 341 5.77 -19.76 0.81
N LEU A 342 4.98 -18.82 0.30
CA LEU A 342 3.58 -18.68 0.67
C LEU A 342 2.77 -19.63 -0.20
N TYR A 343 2.22 -20.70 0.37
CA TYR A 343 1.39 -21.68 -0.33
C TYR A 343 -0.03 -21.60 0.18
N ARG A 344 -0.98 -21.29 -0.71
CA ARG A 344 -2.40 -21.11 -0.40
C ARG A 344 -2.62 -20.16 0.79
N TYR A 345 -1.85 -19.06 0.79
CA TYR A 345 -1.81 -18.09 1.86
C TYR A 345 -2.97 -17.09 1.78
N ARG A 346 -3.67 -16.92 2.88
CA ARG A 346 -4.79 -15.99 3.04
C ARG A 346 -4.27 -14.60 3.39
N THR A 347 -4.34 -13.65 2.45
CA THR A 347 -3.99 -12.26 2.73
C THR A 347 -5.08 -11.53 3.51
N GLY A 348 -6.32 -12.00 3.37
CA GLY A 348 -7.52 -11.31 3.82
C GLY A 348 -7.99 -10.19 2.88
N ASP A 349 -7.31 -9.95 1.78
CA ASP A 349 -7.70 -8.91 0.82
C ASP A 349 -8.91 -9.37 0.00
N MET A 350 -9.88 -8.46 -0.17
CA MET A 350 -11.12 -8.69 -0.89
C MET A 350 -11.08 -7.95 -2.23
N LEU A 351 -11.39 -8.67 -3.30
CA LEU A 351 -11.37 -8.15 -4.68
C LEU A 351 -12.72 -8.32 -5.34
N GLN A 352 -13.20 -7.29 -6.03
CA GLN A 352 -14.35 -7.38 -6.92
C GLN A 352 -13.88 -7.68 -8.34
N CYS A 353 -14.45 -8.70 -8.98
CA CYS A 353 -14.27 -8.96 -10.40
C CYS A 353 -15.20 -8.05 -11.20
N GLU A 354 -14.64 -7.07 -11.93
CA GLU A 354 -15.42 -6.12 -12.77
C GLU A 354 -15.63 -6.65 -14.20
N GLY A 355 -15.07 -7.80 -14.54
CA GLY A 355 -15.11 -8.39 -15.86
C GLY A 355 -13.76 -8.92 -16.32
N TYR A 356 -13.57 -8.98 -17.63
CA TYR A 356 -12.35 -9.51 -18.22
C TYR A 356 -11.88 -8.63 -19.38
N GLU A 357 -10.56 -8.48 -19.50
CA GLU A 357 -9.90 -7.93 -20.68
C GLU A 357 -8.84 -8.91 -21.18
N ASN A 358 -8.89 -9.28 -22.46
CA ASN A 358 -7.98 -10.25 -23.09
C ASN A 358 -7.81 -11.56 -22.27
N ALA A 359 -8.93 -12.06 -21.72
CA ALA A 359 -9.03 -13.23 -20.83
C ALA A 359 -8.43 -13.05 -19.42
N LEU A 360 -7.89 -11.89 -19.07
CA LEU A 360 -7.44 -11.56 -17.72
C LEU A 360 -8.60 -10.92 -16.93
N PRO A 361 -8.89 -11.36 -15.71
CA PRO A 361 -9.90 -10.70 -14.88
C PRO A 361 -9.43 -9.31 -14.43
N ILE A 362 -10.36 -8.37 -14.46
CA ILE A 362 -10.22 -7.02 -13.89
C ILE A 362 -10.62 -7.13 -12.42
N LEU A 363 -9.67 -6.93 -11.52
CA LEU A 363 -9.85 -7.19 -10.08
C LEU A 363 -9.60 -5.93 -9.28
N ARG A 364 -10.67 -5.29 -8.82
CA ARG A 364 -10.60 -4.07 -8.01
C ARG A 364 -10.55 -4.41 -6.54
N PHE A 365 -9.60 -3.81 -5.83
CA PHE A 365 -9.51 -3.94 -4.37
C PHE A 365 -10.69 -3.22 -3.69
N VAL A 366 -11.44 -3.95 -2.86
CA VAL A 366 -12.60 -3.42 -2.15
C VAL A 366 -12.43 -3.34 -0.64
N GLY A 367 -11.40 -3.95 -0.09
CA GLY A 367 -11.11 -3.88 1.35
C GLY A 367 -10.40 -5.11 1.88
N ARG A 368 -10.35 -5.23 3.21
CA ARG A 368 -9.75 -6.36 3.89
C ARG A 368 -10.78 -7.12 4.72
N LYS A 369 -10.75 -8.43 4.68
CA LYS A 369 -11.53 -9.30 5.57
C LYS A 369 -10.94 -9.21 6.97
N GLY A 370 -11.78 -8.99 7.96
CA GLY A 370 -11.35 -9.05 9.37
C GLY A 370 -11.12 -7.71 10.06
N ILE A 371 -11.16 -6.55 9.39
CA ILE A 371 -11.31 -5.27 10.10
C ILE A 371 -12.79 -5.10 10.43
N VAL A 372 -13.18 -5.69 11.55
CA VAL A 372 -14.54 -5.62 12.08
C VAL A 372 -14.45 -5.01 13.48
N SER A 373 -15.25 -4.00 13.73
CA SER A 373 -15.51 -3.54 15.09
C SER A 373 -16.77 -4.22 15.60
N ASP A 374 -16.65 -4.79 16.79
CA ASP A 374 -17.75 -5.46 17.49
C ASP A 374 -17.62 -5.12 18.98
N MET A 375 -18.39 -4.15 19.45
CA MET A 375 -18.40 -3.74 20.85
C MET A 375 -19.54 -4.41 21.63
N VAL A 376 -20.70 -4.50 20.99
CA VAL A 376 -21.96 -4.97 21.61
C VAL A 376 -22.78 -5.84 20.65
N GLY A 377 -22.15 -6.41 19.63
CA GLY A 377 -22.76 -7.28 18.61
C GLY A 377 -23.07 -6.61 17.27
N GLU A 378 -22.66 -5.35 17.05
CA GLU A 378 -22.99 -4.55 15.85
C GLU A 378 -22.20 -4.95 14.61
N LYS A 379 -21.04 -5.56 14.73
CA LYS A 379 -20.22 -6.15 13.64
C LYS A 379 -20.02 -5.24 12.42
N LEU A 380 -19.55 -4.01 12.65
CA LEU A 380 -19.22 -3.09 11.57
C LEU A 380 -17.93 -3.53 10.88
N ASN A 381 -17.99 -3.81 9.58
CA ASN A 381 -16.79 -4.04 8.78
C ASN A 381 -16.31 -2.75 8.09
N GLU A 382 -15.00 -2.67 7.81
CA GLU A 382 -14.39 -1.46 7.23
C GLU A 382 -15.00 -1.06 5.89
N GLY A 383 -15.37 -2.01 5.03
CA GLY A 383 -15.98 -1.72 3.73
C GLY A 383 -17.32 -0.99 3.87
N PHE A 384 -18.16 -1.44 4.81
CA PHE A 384 -19.43 -0.80 5.13
C PHE A 384 -19.23 0.59 5.73
N VAL A 385 -18.31 0.72 6.71
CA VAL A 385 -17.95 2.00 7.33
C VAL A 385 -17.43 3.00 6.28
N ARG A 386 -16.55 2.58 5.39
CA ARG A 386 -16.04 3.42 4.30
C ARG A 386 -17.17 3.98 3.44
N ASN A 387 -18.16 3.16 3.09
CA ASN A 387 -19.32 3.62 2.33
C ASN A 387 -20.15 4.65 3.11
N ALA A 388 -20.29 4.45 4.42
CA ALA A 388 -21.00 5.41 5.28
C ALA A 388 -20.27 6.76 5.37
N LEU A 389 -18.93 6.75 5.34
CA LEU A 389 -18.08 7.95 5.44
C LEU A 389 -17.93 8.73 4.13
N GLN A 390 -18.41 8.23 2.99
CA GLN A 390 -18.25 8.90 1.67
C GLN A 390 -18.77 10.34 1.64
N SER A 391 -19.80 10.66 2.40
CA SER A 391 -20.40 12.00 2.44
C SER A 391 -19.60 13.01 3.26
N VAL A 392 -18.67 12.54 4.12
CA VAL A 392 -17.87 13.45 4.95
C VAL A 392 -16.82 14.16 4.09
N GLY A 393 -16.16 13.43 3.20
CA GLY A 393 -15.04 13.93 2.41
C GLY A 393 -13.75 14.06 3.26
N GLY A 394 -12.65 14.42 2.62
CA GLY A 394 -11.36 14.63 3.30
C GLY A 394 -10.89 13.43 4.12
N PHE A 395 -10.15 13.73 5.21
CA PHE A 395 -9.80 12.71 6.19
C PHE A 395 -11.01 12.42 7.09
N SER A 396 -11.41 11.15 7.16
CA SER A 396 -12.46 10.71 8.08
C SER A 396 -12.22 9.26 8.50
N MET A 397 -12.49 8.97 9.78
CA MET A 397 -12.24 7.67 10.39
C MET A 397 -13.27 7.40 11.47
N LEU A 398 -13.81 6.19 11.52
CA LEU A 398 -14.65 5.72 12.61
C LEU A 398 -13.80 4.97 13.63
N ILE A 399 -13.93 5.34 14.91
CA ILE A 399 -13.14 4.78 16.00
C ILE A 399 -14.09 4.29 17.09
N PRO A 400 -14.06 2.99 17.47
CA PRO A 400 -14.87 2.50 18.57
C PRO A 400 -14.31 2.97 19.91
N ASP A 401 -15.19 3.51 20.77
CA ASP A 401 -14.87 3.80 22.18
C ASP A 401 -15.69 2.88 23.09
N LYS A 402 -14.97 2.00 23.81
CA LYS A 402 -15.57 0.94 24.65
C LYS A 402 -15.64 1.30 26.14
N ARG A 403 -15.20 2.52 26.55
CA ARG A 403 -14.81 2.74 27.94
C ARG A 403 -15.97 2.90 28.92
N ILE A 404 -16.99 3.70 28.65
CA ILE A 404 -18.12 3.88 29.55
C ILE A 404 -19.39 3.59 28.78
N ASP A 405 -19.94 4.42 28.00
CA ASP A 405 -21.08 4.10 27.14
C ASP A 405 -20.53 3.75 25.74
N PRO A 406 -20.55 2.48 25.31
CA PRO A 406 -19.99 2.10 24.00
C PRO A 406 -20.60 2.94 22.87
N HIS A 407 -19.75 3.63 22.11
CA HIS A 407 -20.16 4.46 20.98
C HIS A 407 -19.02 4.55 19.97
N TYR A 408 -19.33 5.09 18.79
CA TYR A 408 -18.33 5.39 17.79
C TYR A 408 -18.02 6.89 17.75
N ILE A 409 -16.73 7.19 17.51
CA ILE A 409 -16.25 8.54 17.27
C ILE A 409 -16.06 8.71 15.77
N LEU A 410 -16.65 9.75 15.18
CA LEU A 410 -16.38 10.21 13.82
C LEU A 410 -15.25 11.25 13.86
N LEU A 411 -14.02 10.80 13.73
CA LEU A 411 -12.85 11.68 13.62
C LEU A 411 -12.74 12.25 12.21
N SER A 412 -12.54 13.57 12.09
CA SER A 412 -12.26 14.23 10.82
C SER A 412 -11.44 15.52 11.04
N ASP A 413 -10.81 16.01 9.98
CA ASP A 413 -10.14 17.31 9.91
C ASP A 413 -11.04 18.44 9.36
N LEU A 414 -12.30 18.14 9.03
CA LEU A 414 -13.22 19.07 8.41
C LEU A 414 -14.19 19.71 9.43
N ALA A 415 -14.30 21.03 9.37
CA ALA A 415 -15.17 21.82 10.26
C ALA A 415 -16.68 21.48 10.12
N ASN A 416 -17.12 20.97 8.98
CA ASN A 416 -18.50 20.57 8.74
C ASN A 416 -18.85 19.14 9.20
N THR A 417 -17.93 18.46 9.90
CA THR A 417 -18.13 17.09 10.41
C THR A 417 -19.40 16.96 11.27
N PRO A 418 -19.74 17.89 12.20
CA PRO A 418 -20.98 17.81 12.96
C PRO A 418 -22.23 17.74 12.11
N ASP A 419 -22.28 18.51 11.01
CA ASP A 419 -23.44 18.51 10.10
C ASP A 419 -23.57 17.18 9.34
N LYS A 420 -22.45 16.50 9.11
CA LYS A 420 -22.39 15.20 8.43
C LYS A 420 -22.63 14.00 9.35
N THR A 421 -22.54 14.18 10.66
CA THR A 421 -22.71 13.09 11.64
C THR A 421 -24.06 12.40 11.51
N ILE A 422 -25.15 13.16 11.30
CA ILE A 422 -26.50 12.61 11.12
C ILE A 422 -26.60 11.75 9.85
N GLU A 423 -25.97 12.20 8.77
CA GLU A 423 -25.95 11.46 7.50
C GLU A 423 -25.17 10.16 7.63
N VAL A 424 -24.00 10.19 8.29
CA VAL A 424 -23.19 9.01 8.57
C VAL A 424 -23.94 8.04 9.49
N GLU A 425 -24.53 8.53 10.60
CA GLU A 425 -25.33 7.72 11.52
C GLU A 425 -26.49 7.03 10.78
N THR A 426 -27.18 7.76 9.90
CA THR A 426 -28.27 7.20 9.09
C THR A 426 -27.79 6.04 8.22
N LYS A 427 -26.60 6.16 7.63
CA LYS A 427 -26.01 5.09 6.84
C LYS A 427 -25.53 3.91 7.70
N LEU A 428 -24.98 4.16 8.87
CA LEU A 428 -24.61 3.11 9.82
C LEU A 428 -25.84 2.32 10.30
N MET A 429 -27.00 2.97 10.42
CA MET A 429 -28.28 2.33 10.77
C MET A 429 -28.81 1.38 9.67
N GLU A 430 -28.28 1.41 8.45
CA GLU A 430 -28.58 0.40 7.42
C GLU A 430 -28.00 -0.99 7.79
N ASN A 431 -27.02 -1.07 8.69
CA ASN A 431 -26.58 -2.33 9.27
C ASN A 431 -27.58 -2.76 10.36
N PRO A 432 -28.26 -3.93 10.20
CA PRO A 432 -29.31 -4.37 11.13
C PRO A 432 -28.82 -4.54 12.57
N GLN A 433 -27.59 -5.02 12.76
CA GLN A 433 -27.01 -5.25 14.10
C GLN A 433 -26.67 -3.90 14.77
N TYR A 434 -26.11 -2.95 14.03
CA TYR A 434 -25.86 -1.60 14.51
C TYR A 434 -27.19 -0.92 14.90
N ALA A 435 -28.19 -0.95 14.01
CA ALA A 435 -29.51 -0.39 14.28
C ALA A 435 -30.17 -1.00 15.52
N TYR A 436 -30.04 -2.32 15.69
CA TYR A 436 -30.58 -3.01 16.85
C TYR A 436 -29.87 -2.57 18.14
N ALA A 437 -28.54 -2.55 18.17
CA ALA A 437 -27.75 -2.12 19.33
C ALA A 437 -28.08 -0.67 19.75
N ARG A 438 -28.27 0.23 18.76
CA ARG A 438 -28.73 1.61 18.97
C ARG A 438 -30.13 1.65 19.58
N LYS A 439 -31.05 0.88 19.01
CA LYS A 439 -32.46 0.84 19.46
C LYS A 439 -32.65 0.39 20.90
N ILE A 440 -31.86 -0.59 21.34
CA ILE A 440 -31.93 -1.13 22.70
C ILE A 440 -31.02 -0.40 23.69
N GLY A 441 -30.34 0.67 23.26
CA GLY A 441 -29.50 1.52 24.10
C GLY A 441 -28.15 0.89 24.53
N GLN A 442 -27.73 -0.19 23.91
CA GLN A 442 -26.40 -0.79 24.14
C GLN A 442 -25.27 -0.02 23.46
N LEU A 443 -25.60 0.71 22.39
CA LEU A 443 -24.66 1.54 21.64
C LEU A 443 -25.11 2.99 21.69
N GLY A 444 -24.20 3.89 22.08
CA GLY A 444 -24.43 5.33 22.11
C GLY A 444 -24.45 5.94 20.70
N SER A 445 -24.89 7.21 20.60
CA SER A 445 -24.88 7.95 19.32
C SER A 445 -23.46 8.20 18.83
N LEU A 446 -23.32 8.35 17.51
CA LEU A 446 -22.07 8.74 16.87
C LEU A 446 -21.61 10.12 17.39
N GLU A 447 -20.37 10.20 17.90
CA GLU A 447 -19.78 11.42 18.43
C GLU A 447 -18.84 12.06 17.37
N PRO A 448 -19.10 13.29 16.90
CA PRO A 448 -18.16 13.97 16.01
C PRO A 448 -16.96 14.50 16.80
N LEU A 449 -15.76 14.27 16.27
CA LEU A 449 -14.51 14.80 16.78
C LEU A 449 -13.72 15.46 15.65
N ILE A 450 -13.47 16.77 15.79
CA ILE A 450 -12.69 17.53 14.82
C ILE A 450 -11.30 17.74 15.39
N ILE A 451 -10.29 17.27 14.69
CA ILE A 451 -8.89 17.54 15.00
C ILE A 451 -8.25 18.13 13.74
N LYS A 452 -7.74 19.36 13.84
CA LYS A 452 -6.99 19.98 12.76
C LYS A 452 -5.79 19.09 12.43
N ASP A 453 -5.53 18.86 11.15
CA ASP A 453 -4.42 18.06 10.64
C ASP A 453 -4.42 16.59 11.17
N ALA A 454 -5.61 16.03 11.45
CA ALA A 454 -5.76 14.67 11.99
C ALA A 454 -5.08 13.60 11.12
N MET A 455 -4.99 13.84 9.81
CA MET A 455 -4.27 12.97 8.88
C MET A 455 -2.77 12.95 9.19
N LEU A 456 -2.16 14.11 9.39
CA LEU A 456 -0.73 14.23 9.70
C LEU A 456 -0.43 13.58 11.06
N LEU A 457 -1.27 13.84 12.05
CA LEU A 457 -1.17 13.22 13.36
C LEU A 457 -1.24 11.69 13.29
N TYR A 458 -2.09 11.12 12.43
CA TYR A 458 -2.16 9.68 12.22
C TYR A 458 -0.90 9.13 11.53
N ILE A 459 -0.39 9.85 10.53
CA ILE A 459 0.86 9.49 9.84
C ILE A 459 2.02 9.50 10.83
N GLU A 460 2.14 10.55 11.65
CA GLU A 460 3.16 10.66 12.70
C GLU A 460 3.07 9.50 13.70
N TYR A 461 1.86 9.23 14.19
CA TYR A 461 1.63 8.10 15.09
C TYR A 461 2.11 6.77 14.48
N LYS A 462 1.73 6.48 13.24
CA LYS A 462 2.14 5.24 12.56
C LYS A 462 3.64 5.20 12.27
N THR A 463 4.23 6.32 11.97
CA THR A 463 5.68 6.45 11.77
C THR A 463 6.42 6.16 13.07
N ASN A 464 5.99 6.74 14.19
CA ASN A 464 6.58 6.51 15.51
C ASN A 464 6.42 5.06 15.98
N THR A 465 5.40 4.34 15.51
CA THR A 465 5.21 2.91 15.78
C THR A 465 5.92 2.01 14.76
N GLY A 466 6.72 2.57 13.85
CA GLY A 466 7.64 1.85 12.96
C GLY A 466 7.13 1.57 11.55
N SER A 467 6.01 2.20 11.12
CA SER A 467 5.56 2.11 9.74
C SER A 467 6.36 3.05 8.85
N ARG A 468 6.67 2.65 7.61
CA ARG A 468 7.25 3.54 6.60
C ARG A 468 6.19 4.52 6.13
N VAL A 469 6.52 5.80 6.03
CA VAL A 469 5.57 6.87 5.67
C VAL A 469 4.86 6.58 4.35
N GLY A 470 5.58 6.08 3.34
CA GLY A 470 5.02 5.73 2.04
C GLY A 470 4.03 4.57 2.06
N ASP A 471 4.11 3.69 3.05
CA ASP A 471 3.30 2.47 3.17
C ASP A 471 2.08 2.66 4.08
N ILE A 472 1.93 3.83 4.71
CA ILE A 472 0.82 4.08 5.64
C ILE A 472 -0.50 4.14 4.88
N LYS A 473 -1.39 3.21 5.21
CA LYS A 473 -2.78 3.20 4.79
C LYS A 473 -3.65 3.75 5.90
N ILE A 474 -4.50 4.71 5.57
CA ILE A 474 -5.44 5.28 6.52
C ILE A 474 -6.73 4.43 6.48
N PRO A 475 -7.06 3.68 7.54
CA PRO A 475 -8.28 2.88 7.56
C PRO A 475 -9.52 3.75 7.78
N SER A 476 -10.65 3.33 7.23
CA SER A 476 -11.94 3.97 7.52
C SER A 476 -12.49 3.57 8.89
N LEU A 477 -12.09 2.41 9.41
CA LEU A 477 -12.44 1.89 10.73
C LEU A 477 -11.15 1.53 11.47
N ASN A 478 -10.92 2.13 12.63
CA ASN A 478 -9.70 1.90 13.40
C ASN A 478 -10.02 1.59 14.86
N SER A 479 -9.72 0.38 15.30
CA SER A 479 -9.93 -0.11 16.66
C SER A 479 -8.69 -0.04 17.56
N ASP A 480 -7.69 0.78 17.20
CA ASP A 480 -6.45 0.93 17.93
C ASP A 480 -6.66 1.77 19.21
N ASP A 481 -6.56 1.14 20.38
CA ASP A 481 -6.77 1.80 21.68
C ASP A 481 -5.71 2.88 21.98
N GLU A 482 -4.51 2.76 21.44
CA GLU A 482 -3.47 3.77 21.62
C GLU A 482 -3.76 5.00 20.78
N TRP A 483 -4.20 4.81 19.54
CA TRP A 483 -4.69 5.88 18.71
C TRP A 483 -5.86 6.63 19.37
N LEU A 484 -6.81 5.89 19.93
CA LEU A 484 -7.91 6.49 20.69
C LEU A 484 -7.42 7.36 21.86
N ARG A 485 -6.37 6.95 22.58
CA ARG A 485 -5.77 7.75 23.66
C ARG A 485 -5.12 9.03 23.13
N ILE A 486 -4.41 8.96 22.02
CA ILE A 486 -3.75 10.11 21.38
C ILE A 486 -4.79 11.16 20.97
N ILE A 487 -5.84 10.77 20.24
CA ILE A 487 -6.86 11.74 19.78
C ILE A 487 -7.59 12.39 20.95
N ARG A 488 -7.88 11.64 22.02
CA ARG A 488 -8.53 12.19 23.21
C ARG A 488 -7.59 13.09 24.03
N GLY A 489 -6.29 12.86 24.03
CA GLY A 489 -5.30 13.73 24.63
C GLY A 489 -5.14 15.10 23.92
N ASN A 490 -5.54 15.19 22.67
CA ASN A 490 -5.56 16.43 21.88
C ASN A 490 -6.86 17.24 22.02
N ILE A 491 -7.86 16.76 22.75
CA ILE A 491 -9.06 17.53 23.10
C ILE A 491 -8.67 18.48 24.23
N LYS A 492 -8.44 19.77 23.92
CA LYS A 492 -8.26 20.84 24.90
C LYS A 492 -9.57 21.60 25.10
#